data_0fec5fff2236c0574266336f2605c05a
#
_entry.id   0fec5fff2236c0574266336f2605c05a
#
_cell.length_a   1.000
_cell.length_b   1.000
_cell.length_c   1.000
_cell.angle_alpha   90.00
_cell.angle_beta   90.00
_cell.angle_gamma   90.00
#
_symmetry.space_group_name_H-M   'P 1'
#
loop_
_entity.id
_entity.type
_entity.pdbx_description
1 polymer ?
#
loop_
_entity_poly.entity_id
_entity_poly.type
_entity_poly.pdbx_seq_one_letter_code
_entity_poly.pdbx_strand_id
1 'polypeptide(L)'
;MIPHEYIEELTRRTDIVELVGSYVQLKRKGRLYGGLCPFHSEKTPSFSVSPDKQIYHCFGCGKGGSVISFIMEIENLSFPEAVAFLANRAGMQLPEQSND
;
A
#
# COMPACT_ATOMS: atom_id res chain seq x y z
N MET A 1 18.12 -10.67 0.75
CA MET A 1 17.68 -9.53 -0.04
C MET A 1 16.54 -9.94 -0.96
N ILE A 2 15.54 -9.10 -1.08
CA ILE A 2 14.37 -9.43 -1.87
C ILE A 2 14.60 -8.97 -3.30
N PRO A 3 14.42 -9.86 -4.30
CA PRO A 3 14.67 -9.45 -5.68
C PRO A 3 13.69 -8.38 -6.14
N HIS A 4 14.18 -7.47 -6.99
CA HIS A 4 13.37 -6.41 -7.53
C HIS A 4 12.19 -6.95 -8.33
N GLU A 5 12.40 -8.03 -9.07
CA GLU A 5 11.35 -8.64 -9.85
C GLU A 5 10.23 -9.17 -8.97
N TYR A 6 10.58 -9.68 -7.79
CA TYR A 6 9.59 -10.16 -6.86
C TYR A 6 8.72 -9.01 -6.38
N ILE A 7 9.35 -7.87 -6.08
CA ILE A 7 8.63 -6.69 -5.65
C ILE A 7 7.67 -6.21 -6.74
N GLU A 8 8.13 -6.23 -7.99
CA GLU A 8 7.27 -5.80 -9.09
C GLU A 8 6.06 -6.72 -9.25
N GLU A 9 6.29 -8.03 -9.15
CA GLU A 9 5.19 -8.97 -9.27
C GLU A 9 4.21 -8.81 -8.13
N LEU A 10 4.72 -8.64 -6.92
CA LEU A 10 3.87 -8.45 -5.76
C LEU A 10 3.01 -7.20 -5.90
N THR A 11 3.62 -6.11 -6.39
CA THR A 11 2.90 -4.86 -6.59
C THR A 11 1.82 -5.03 -7.64
N ARG A 12 2.11 -5.76 -8.71
CA ARG A 12 1.11 -6.00 -9.75
C ARG A 12 -0.07 -6.80 -9.24
N ARG A 13 0.18 -7.73 -8.32
CA ARG A 13 -0.88 -8.60 -7.80
C ARG A 13 -1.66 -7.97 -6.66
N THR A 14 -1.22 -6.82 -6.17
CA THR A 14 -1.87 -6.15 -5.06
C THR A 14 -2.49 -4.86 -5.57
N ASP A 15 -3.81 -4.80 -5.60
CA ASP A 15 -4.51 -3.59 -6.01
C ASP A 15 -4.53 -2.62 -4.83
N ILE A 16 -3.98 -1.43 -5.02
CA ILE A 16 -3.86 -0.47 -3.92
C ILE A 16 -5.22 0.01 -3.45
N VAL A 17 -6.20 0.12 -4.36
CA VAL A 17 -7.54 0.55 -3.95
C VAL A 17 -8.16 -0.49 -3.03
N GLU A 18 -8.01 -1.75 -3.38
CA GLU A 18 -8.54 -2.82 -2.55
C GLU A 18 -7.83 -2.89 -1.21
N LEU A 19 -6.50 -2.76 -1.24
CA LEU A 19 -5.72 -2.82 -0.01
C LEU A 19 -6.07 -1.67 0.92
N VAL A 20 -6.00 -0.46 0.41
CA VAL A 20 -6.29 0.72 1.22
C VAL A 20 -7.74 0.71 1.67
N GLY A 21 -8.64 0.25 0.81
CA GLY A 21 -10.04 0.21 1.14
C GLY A 21 -10.39 -0.71 2.30
N SER A 22 -9.49 -1.66 2.61
CA SER A 22 -9.72 -2.52 3.78
C SER A 22 -9.35 -1.82 5.08
N TYR A 23 -8.68 -0.68 5.03
CA TYR A 23 -8.32 0.11 6.21
C TYR A 23 -9.05 1.43 6.26
N VAL A 24 -9.38 1.99 5.10
CA VAL A 24 -9.93 3.33 4.99
C VAL A 24 -11.15 3.25 4.09
N GLN A 25 -12.20 3.96 4.46
CA GLN A 25 -13.38 4.02 3.60
C GLN A 25 -13.08 4.96 2.46
N LEU A 26 -13.01 4.42 1.25
CA LEU A 26 -12.69 5.19 0.06
C LEU A 26 -13.94 5.45 -0.76
N LYS A 27 -13.99 6.63 -1.38
CA LYS A 27 -15.06 6.99 -2.29
C LYS A 27 -14.44 7.40 -3.62
N ARG A 28 -15.02 6.92 -4.69
CA ARG A 28 -14.51 7.23 -6.01
C ARG A 28 -14.81 8.67 -6.36
N LYS A 29 -13.80 9.37 -6.87
CA LYS A 29 -13.92 10.74 -7.35
C LYS A 29 -13.20 10.83 -8.68
N GLY A 30 -13.94 10.67 -9.77
CA GLY A 30 -13.32 10.66 -11.08
C GLY A 30 -12.42 9.46 -11.24
N ARG A 31 -11.14 9.71 -11.50
CA ARG A 31 -10.16 8.64 -11.68
C ARG A 31 -9.45 8.28 -10.38
N LEU A 32 -9.76 8.98 -9.31
CA LEU A 32 -9.09 8.75 -8.04
C LEU A 32 -10.10 8.30 -7.00
N TYR A 33 -9.58 7.75 -5.92
CA TYR A 33 -10.38 7.44 -4.74
C TYR A 33 -9.91 8.34 -3.62
N GLY A 34 -10.82 8.79 -2.80
CA GLY A 34 -10.49 9.70 -1.72
C GLY A 34 -11.11 9.27 -0.42
N GLY A 35 -10.52 9.74 0.68
CA GLY A 35 -11.01 9.43 2.01
C GLY A 35 -10.22 10.15 3.06
N LEU A 36 -10.47 9.81 4.31
CA LEU A 36 -9.74 10.39 5.42
C LEU A 36 -8.43 9.65 5.59
N CYS A 37 -7.38 10.40 5.83
CA CYS A 37 -6.04 9.83 5.98
C CYS A 37 -5.96 8.99 7.25
N PRO A 38 -5.47 7.74 7.16
CA PRO A 38 -5.35 6.91 8.36
C PRO A 38 -4.12 7.23 9.19
N PHE A 39 -3.22 8.09 8.68
CA PHE A 39 -1.96 8.38 9.36
C PHE A 39 -2.03 9.59 10.26
N HIS A 40 -3.10 10.37 10.17
CA HIS A 40 -3.28 11.50 11.10
C HIS A 40 -4.78 11.78 11.17
N SER A 41 -5.17 12.51 12.22
CA SER A 41 -6.57 12.89 12.40
C SER A 41 -6.91 14.05 11.50
N GLU A 42 -8.00 13.95 10.78
CA GLU A 42 -8.46 15.05 9.96
C GLU A 42 -9.96 14.92 9.75
N LYS A 43 -10.60 16.02 9.48
CA LYS A 43 -12.02 16.03 9.23
C LYS A 43 -12.34 16.14 7.75
N THR A 44 -11.39 16.60 6.96
CA THR A 44 -11.59 16.81 5.53
C THR A 44 -10.84 15.75 4.75
N PRO A 45 -11.47 15.11 3.78
CA PRO A 45 -10.78 14.07 3.02
C PRO A 45 -9.65 14.67 2.19
N SER A 46 -8.42 14.33 2.54
CA SER A 46 -7.26 14.77 1.79
C SER A 46 -6.40 13.59 1.36
N PHE A 47 -6.83 12.38 1.66
CA PHE A 47 -6.12 11.17 1.27
C PHE A 47 -6.60 10.74 -0.09
N SER A 48 -5.68 10.46 -1.00
CA SER A 48 -6.01 10.15 -2.37
C SER A 48 -5.30 8.88 -2.80
N VAL A 49 -5.98 8.05 -3.57
CA VAL A 49 -5.43 6.80 -4.10
C VAL A 49 -5.63 6.79 -5.59
N SER A 50 -4.56 6.54 -6.34
CA SER A 50 -4.61 6.46 -7.79
C SER A 50 -4.57 5.03 -8.25
N PRO A 51 -5.67 4.49 -8.79
CA PRO A 51 -5.64 3.11 -9.29
C PRO A 51 -4.78 2.96 -10.54
N ASP A 52 -4.68 4.00 -11.34
CA ASP A 52 -3.87 3.94 -12.56
C ASP A 52 -2.39 3.81 -12.23
N LYS A 53 -1.92 4.57 -11.24
CA LYS A 53 -0.52 4.56 -10.88
C LYS A 53 -0.23 3.64 -9.71
N GLN A 54 -1.26 3.12 -9.06
CA GLN A 54 -1.13 2.23 -7.91
C GLN A 54 -0.32 2.89 -6.80
N ILE A 55 -0.63 4.14 -6.52
CA ILE A 55 0.01 4.89 -5.44
C ILE A 55 -1.05 5.62 -4.63
N TYR A 56 -0.67 6.02 -3.44
CA TYR A 56 -1.51 6.86 -2.59
C TYR A 56 -0.76 8.12 -2.23
N HIS A 57 -1.49 9.15 -1.85
CA HIS A 57 -0.89 10.39 -1.40
C HIS A 57 -1.88 11.13 -0.51
N CYS A 58 -1.39 11.63 0.61
CA CYS A 58 -2.20 12.45 1.50
C CYS A 58 -1.74 13.89 1.39
N PHE A 59 -2.63 14.75 0.91
CA PHE A 59 -2.30 16.15 0.73
C PHE A 59 -2.26 16.90 2.06
N GLY A 60 -2.73 16.27 3.13
CA GLY A 60 -2.71 16.88 4.45
C GLY A 60 -1.39 16.68 5.17
N CYS A 61 -0.83 15.47 5.12
CA CYS A 61 0.40 15.20 5.85
C CYS A 61 1.59 14.88 4.93
N GLY A 62 1.35 14.79 3.63
CA GLY A 62 2.45 14.57 2.69
C GLY A 62 2.92 13.15 2.53
N LYS A 63 2.33 12.20 3.25
CA LYS A 63 2.73 10.81 3.10
C LYS A 63 2.21 10.25 1.79
N GLY A 64 2.99 9.36 1.18
CA GLY A 64 2.58 8.76 -0.07
C GLY A 64 3.50 7.62 -0.45
N GLY A 65 3.08 6.84 -1.45
CA GLY A 65 3.89 5.74 -1.94
C GLY A 65 3.06 4.61 -2.49
N SER A 66 3.65 3.42 -2.53
CA SER A 66 3.01 2.24 -3.09
C SER A 66 2.34 1.41 -1.99
N VAL A 67 1.84 0.23 -2.40
CA VAL A 67 1.20 -0.67 -1.43
C VAL A 67 2.16 -1.06 -0.31
N ILE A 68 3.44 -1.24 -0.64
CA ILE A 68 4.41 -1.63 0.38
C ILE A 68 4.61 -0.50 1.38
N SER A 69 4.76 0.73 0.88
CA SER A 69 4.90 1.88 1.77
C SER A 69 3.67 2.05 2.66
N PHE A 70 2.49 1.82 2.10
CA PHE A 70 1.25 1.95 2.88
C PHE A 70 1.24 0.96 4.04
N ILE A 71 1.58 -0.29 3.78
CA ILE A 71 1.58 -1.31 4.84
C ILE A 71 2.67 -1.03 5.86
N MET A 72 3.83 -0.57 5.41
CA MET A 72 4.90 -0.22 6.35
C MET A 72 4.44 0.84 7.33
N GLU A 73 3.69 1.83 6.85
CA GLU A 73 3.24 2.91 7.70
C GLU A 73 2.07 2.52 8.58
N ILE A 74 1.09 1.81 8.01
CA ILE A 74 -0.15 1.58 8.75
C ILE A 74 -0.01 0.43 9.73
N GLU A 75 0.81 -0.58 9.41
CA GLU A 75 1.04 -1.71 10.31
C GLU A 75 2.35 -1.59 11.07
N ASN A 76 3.09 -0.51 10.81
CA ASN A 76 4.35 -0.25 11.49
C ASN A 76 5.32 -1.42 11.30
N LEU A 77 5.52 -1.78 10.06
CA LEU A 77 6.37 -2.91 9.69
C LEU A 77 7.61 -2.43 8.95
N SER A 78 8.67 -3.24 8.99
CA SER A 78 9.85 -2.98 8.17
C SER A 78 9.54 -3.37 6.73
N PHE A 79 10.46 -3.03 5.81
CA PHE A 79 10.26 -3.35 4.42
C PHE A 79 10.08 -4.86 4.19
N PRO A 80 10.98 -5.73 4.68
CA PRO A 80 10.77 -7.16 4.45
C PRO A 80 9.52 -7.69 5.14
N GLU A 81 9.16 -7.12 6.29
CA GLU A 81 7.94 -7.54 6.96
C GLU A 81 6.70 -7.16 6.16
N ALA A 82 6.73 -5.96 5.57
CA ALA A 82 5.62 -5.52 4.74
C ALA A 82 5.49 -6.38 3.49
N VAL A 83 6.61 -6.75 2.90
CA VAL A 83 6.60 -7.63 1.74
C VAL A 83 6.00 -8.98 2.10
N ALA A 84 6.39 -9.54 3.25
CA ALA A 84 5.83 -10.82 3.68
C ALA A 84 4.32 -10.71 3.94
N PHE A 85 3.90 -9.61 4.53
CA PHE A 85 2.48 -9.37 4.79
C PHE A 85 1.69 -9.37 3.49
N LEU A 86 2.18 -8.63 2.49
CA LEU A 86 1.48 -8.53 1.23
C LEU A 86 1.55 -9.82 0.42
N ALA A 87 2.67 -10.53 0.49
CA ALA A 87 2.81 -11.80 -0.22
C ALA A 87 1.81 -12.82 0.33
N ASN A 88 1.68 -12.86 1.63
CA ASN A 88 0.74 -13.76 2.27
C ASN A 88 -0.70 -13.41 1.86
N ARG A 89 -1.00 -12.13 1.80
CA ARG A 89 -2.31 -11.66 1.39
C ARG A 89 -2.60 -11.99 -0.07
N ALA A 90 -1.59 -11.91 -0.93
CA ALA A 90 -1.74 -12.17 -2.35
C ALA A 90 -1.63 -13.64 -2.71
N GLY A 91 -1.31 -14.49 -1.75
CA GLY A 91 -1.14 -15.91 -2.03
C GLY A 91 0.17 -16.23 -2.73
N MET A 92 1.16 -15.35 -2.60
CA MET A 92 2.47 -15.58 -3.20
C MET A 92 3.40 -16.21 -2.20
N GLN A 93 4.29 -17.05 -2.69
CA GLN A 93 5.34 -17.60 -1.85
C GLN A 93 6.41 -16.55 -1.65
N LEU A 94 6.99 -16.53 -0.45
CA LEU A 94 8.09 -15.61 -0.19
C LEU A 94 9.31 -16.01 -0.99
N PRO A 95 10.14 -15.03 -1.37
CA PRO A 95 11.35 -15.36 -2.12
C PRO A 95 12.27 -16.16 -1.24
N GLU A 96 13.01 -17.06 -1.88
CA GLU A 96 13.93 -17.88 -1.15
C GLU A 96 15.06 -17.03 -0.65
N GLN A 97 15.34 -17.11 0.65
CA GLN A 97 16.41 -16.35 1.20
C GLN A 97 17.56 -17.27 1.42
N SER A 98 18.63 -17.02 0.77
CA SER A 98 19.73 -17.87 0.91
C SER A 98 20.51 -17.47 2.08
N ASN A 99 19.96 -17.61 3.18
CA ASN A 99 20.66 -17.20 4.28
C ASN A 99 21.20 -18.33 4.96
N ASP A 100 21.39 -19.30 4.40
CA ASP A 100 21.89 -20.31 5.03
C ASP A 100 23.07 -20.63 4.92
#